data_40b4276c0fa375b7c1acbd7bde38b539
#
_entry.id   40b4276c0fa375b7c1acbd7bde38b539
#
_cell.length_a   1.000
_cell.length_b   1.000
_cell.length_c   1.000
_cell.angle_alpha   90.00
_cell.angle_beta   90.00
_cell.angle_gamma   90.00
#
_symmetry.space_group_name_H-M   'P 1'
#
loop_
_entity.id
_entity.type
_entity.pdbx_description
1 polymer ?
#
loop_
_entity_poly.entity_id
_entity_poly.type
_entity_poly.pdbx_seq_one_letter_code
_entity_poly.pdbx_strand_id
1 'polypeptide(L)'
;MRHKGTALLAVLALIFTGCETSPPVKIEENIYGGVAVNGSPRGASIIVDGANTGKLIPDTVTVLAGLRSLRVEKDGYISETRSVTVPGYAITEEVFNLAPVTERKLVVLEDFANVSCVPCVTSNRVIESLKTGTYNDSQLLVIKYHLNFPSPNDPFYQANKSQLNARGQLYNILSTPTTYIDGQLKPVSSDSNQIKQYVNQQLAKPALFRMNVSDSVSMGVIYSKVNINVLSMPQVDTNDIVLHVYALQSETTFANPPGANGETVFHDVVRGFFTGTGGIIPVIKQSGQQLTFDFAIAVGSGWDLAKLKVVAFLQHKTTKEIYQAAFSVN
;
A
#
# COMPACT_ATOMS: atom_id res chain seq x y z
N MET A 1 -56.11 -26.46 -93.98
CA MET A 1 -55.84 -27.15 -92.71
C MET A 1 -55.42 -26.11 -91.69
N ARG A 2 -56.05 -26.11 -90.54
CA ARG A 2 -56.08 -25.01 -89.58
C ARG A 2 -54.80 -24.96 -88.73
N HIS A 3 -54.10 -23.83 -88.68
CA HIS A 3 -53.09 -23.52 -87.65
C HIS A 3 -53.76 -22.80 -86.49
N LYS A 4 -53.58 -23.36 -85.28
CA LYS A 4 -53.99 -22.69 -84.06
C LYS A 4 -52.78 -21.96 -83.54
N GLY A 5 -52.90 -20.63 -83.46
CA GLY A 5 -51.87 -19.80 -82.73
C GLY A 5 -52.19 -19.74 -81.27
N THR A 6 -51.18 -19.99 -80.47
CA THR A 6 -51.23 -19.85 -78.99
C THR A 6 -50.63 -18.51 -78.61
N ALA A 7 -51.45 -17.63 -78.02
CA ALA A 7 -50.99 -16.37 -77.48
C ALA A 7 -50.31 -16.59 -76.09
N LEU A 8 -49.08 -16.10 -75.94
CA LEU A 8 -48.34 -16.11 -74.67
C LEU A 8 -48.60 -14.78 -73.94
N LEU A 9 -49.27 -14.88 -72.81
CA LEU A 9 -49.52 -13.75 -71.94
C LEU A 9 -48.27 -13.56 -71.02
N ALA A 10 -47.54 -12.45 -71.22
CA ALA A 10 -46.47 -12.07 -70.33
C ALA A 10 -47.03 -11.32 -69.12
N VAL A 11 -46.92 -11.89 -67.92
CA VAL A 11 -47.27 -11.22 -66.66
C VAL A 11 -46.03 -10.45 -66.19
N LEU A 12 -46.10 -9.12 -66.16
CA LEU A 12 -45.10 -8.22 -65.66
C LEU A 12 -45.22 -8.11 -64.12
N ALA A 13 -44.36 -8.77 -63.34
CA ALA A 13 -44.32 -8.63 -61.89
C ALA A 13 -43.61 -7.33 -61.53
N LEU A 14 -44.34 -6.33 -61.02
CA LEU A 14 -43.74 -5.15 -60.37
C LEU A 14 -43.18 -5.53 -58.98
N ILE A 15 -41.86 -5.53 -58.86
CA ILE A 15 -41.22 -5.66 -57.61
C ILE A 15 -41.17 -4.27 -56.93
N PHE A 16 -42.00 -4.05 -55.91
CA PHE A 16 -41.92 -2.90 -55.04
C PHE A 16 -40.72 -3.16 -54.07
N THR A 17 -39.57 -2.52 -54.29
CA THR A 17 -38.53 -2.42 -53.30
C THR A 17 -38.99 -1.44 -52.23
N GLY A 18 -39.47 -1.96 -51.10
CA GLY A 18 -39.75 -1.19 -49.92
C GLY A 18 -38.45 -0.57 -49.39
N CYS A 19 -38.39 0.75 -49.33
CA CYS A 19 -37.35 1.45 -48.59
C CYS A 19 -37.55 1.12 -47.11
N GLU A 20 -36.69 0.28 -46.52
CA GLU A 20 -36.62 0.12 -45.09
C GLU A 20 -36.14 1.44 -44.51
N THR A 21 -37.02 2.20 -43.91
CA THR A 21 -36.66 3.36 -43.09
C THR A 21 -36.03 2.83 -41.80
N SER A 22 -34.72 2.99 -41.65
CA SER A 22 -34.03 2.73 -40.37
C SER A 22 -34.79 3.43 -39.25
N PRO A 23 -35.00 2.78 -38.09
CA PRO A 23 -35.66 3.44 -36.98
C PRO A 23 -34.86 4.70 -36.58
N PRO A 24 -35.54 5.77 -36.17
CA PRO A 24 -34.85 7.00 -35.80
C PRO A 24 -33.83 6.72 -34.68
N VAL A 25 -32.60 7.10 -34.92
CA VAL A 25 -31.54 7.04 -33.88
C VAL A 25 -32.02 7.95 -32.75
N LYS A 26 -32.35 7.36 -31.58
CA LYS A 26 -32.60 8.12 -30.37
C LYS A 26 -31.27 8.79 -29.96
N ILE A 27 -31.16 10.07 -30.22
CA ILE A 27 -30.12 10.90 -29.63
C ILE A 27 -30.54 11.09 -28.17
N GLU A 28 -29.89 10.37 -27.25
CA GLU A 28 -30.05 10.66 -25.83
C GLU A 28 -29.35 11.99 -25.55
N GLU A 29 -30.11 13.04 -25.32
CA GLU A 29 -29.59 14.32 -24.91
C GLU A 29 -28.93 14.15 -23.53
N ASN A 30 -27.62 14.41 -23.44
CA ASN A 30 -26.90 14.45 -22.17
C ASN A 30 -27.37 15.68 -21.39
N ILE A 31 -28.22 15.46 -20.38
CA ILE A 31 -28.69 16.53 -19.48
C ILE A 31 -27.63 16.71 -18.39
N TYR A 32 -27.18 17.94 -18.23
CA TYR A 32 -26.21 18.31 -17.19
C TYR A 32 -26.86 19.11 -16.08
N GLY A 33 -26.30 19.00 -14.87
CA GLY A 33 -26.58 19.82 -13.71
C GLY A 33 -25.30 20.22 -12.99
N GLY A 34 -25.42 21.05 -11.97
CA GLY A 34 -24.31 21.49 -11.15
C GLY A 34 -24.35 20.89 -9.74
N VAL A 35 -23.18 20.68 -9.16
CA VAL A 35 -23.02 20.41 -7.72
C VAL A 35 -22.08 21.48 -7.15
N ALA A 36 -22.63 22.37 -6.32
CA ALA A 36 -21.84 23.32 -5.56
C ALA A 36 -21.33 22.66 -4.28
N VAL A 37 -20.03 22.46 -4.18
CA VAL A 37 -19.39 21.73 -3.08
C VAL A 37 -18.68 22.73 -2.16
N ASN A 38 -19.13 22.80 -0.92
CA ASN A 38 -18.60 23.65 0.13
C ASN A 38 -18.08 22.84 1.33
N GLY A 39 -17.46 23.50 2.30
CA GLY A 39 -17.07 22.91 3.58
C GLY A 39 -15.62 23.13 3.99
N SER A 40 -15.12 22.22 4.80
CA SER A 40 -13.74 22.25 5.33
C SER A 40 -13.06 20.90 5.23
N PRO A 41 -11.72 20.86 5.07
CA PRO A 41 -10.80 21.97 4.87
C PRO A 41 -10.90 22.54 3.46
N ARG A 42 -10.73 23.84 3.29
CA ARG A 42 -10.65 24.46 1.96
C ARG A 42 -9.51 23.87 1.15
N GLY A 43 -9.67 23.79 -0.17
CA GLY A 43 -8.68 23.21 -1.07
C GLY A 43 -8.65 21.68 -1.06
N ALA A 44 -9.72 21.03 -0.61
CA ALA A 44 -9.91 19.60 -0.80
C ALA A 44 -10.37 19.31 -2.24
N SER A 45 -9.89 18.23 -2.84
CA SER A 45 -10.20 17.83 -4.21
C SER A 45 -11.61 17.27 -4.32
N ILE A 46 -12.30 17.61 -5.43
CA ILE A 46 -13.63 17.12 -5.75
C ILE A 46 -13.52 16.00 -6.79
N ILE A 47 -14.00 14.81 -6.46
CA ILE A 47 -14.02 13.63 -7.33
C ILE A 47 -15.46 13.23 -7.58
N VAL A 48 -15.84 13.02 -8.86
CA VAL A 48 -17.17 12.55 -9.25
C VAL A 48 -17.06 11.26 -10.04
N ASP A 49 -17.82 10.25 -9.64
CA ASP A 49 -17.84 8.90 -10.24
C ASP A 49 -16.44 8.30 -10.40
N GLY A 50 -15.56 8.59 -9.42
CA GLY A 50 -14.17 8.12 -9.39
C GLY A 50 -13.17 8.97 -10.20
N ALA A 51 -13.63 9.94 -10.99
CA ALA A 51 -12.77 10.83 -11.77
C ALA A 51 -12.49 12.15 -11.01
N ASN A 52 -11.20 12.54 -10.90
CA ASN A 52 -10.82 13.82 -10.33
C ASN A 52 -11.25 14.95 -11.29
N THR A 53 -12.07 15.88 -10.79
CA THR A 53 -12.60 17.00 -11.58
C THR A 53 -11.58 18.13 -11.82
N GLY A 54 -10.43 18.10 -11.14
CA GLY A 54 -9.46 19.20 -11.10
C GLY A 54 -9.91 20.40 -10.29
N LYS A 55 -11.09 20.35 -9.65
CA LYS A 55 -11.65 21.43 -8.83
C LYS A 55 -11.46 21.15 -7.34
N LEU A 56 -11.37 22.24 -6.57
CA LEU A 56 -11.16 22.21 -5.13
C LEU A 56 -12.29 22.93 -4.41
N ILE A 57 -12.69 22.46 -3.22
CA ILE A 57 -13.72 23.17 -2.43
C ILE A 57 -13.21 24.53 -1.90
N PRO A 58 -14.05 25.57 -1.93
CA PRO A 58 -15.40 25.64 -2.49
C PRO A 58 -15.37 25.85 -4.01
N ASP A 59 -16.09 25.02 -4.77
CA ASP A 59 -16.28 25.19 -6.21
C ASP A 59 -17.59 24.47 -6.67
N THR A 60 -18.00 24.74 -7.90
CA THR A 60 -19.13 24.07 -8.54
C THR A 60 -18.64 23.19 -9.69
N VAL A 61 -19.04 21.92 -9.70
CA VAL A 61 -18.75 20.98 -10.78
C VAL A 61 -19.99 20.75 -11.63
N THR A 62 -19.82 20.74 -12.96
CA THR A 62 -20.89 20.40 -13.91
C THR A 62 -20.75 18.92 -14.27
N VAL A 63 -21.82 18.15 -14.09
CA VAL A 63 -21.85 16.69 -14.32
C VAL A 63 -23.16 16.29 -14.97
N LEU A 64 -23.22 15.08 -15.52
CA LEU A 64 -24.49 14.51 -16.03
C LEU A 64 -25.52 14.43 -14.89
N ALA A 65 -26.74 14.79 -15.15
CA ALA A 65 -27.87 14.66 -14.25
C ALA A 65 -28.08 13.20 -13.83
N GLY A 66 -28.70 12.98 -12.67
CA GLY A 66 -28.94 11.67 -12.09
C GLY A 66 -28.12 11.40 -10.83
N LEU A 67 -28.09 10.14 -10.39
CA LEU A 67 -27.34 9.73 -9.21
C LEU A 67 -25.85 9.70 -9.52
N ARG A 68 -25.04 10.39 -8.71
CA ARG A 68 -23.58 10.51 -8.83
C ARG A 68 -22.91 10.11 -7.51
N SER A 69 -21.75 9.52 -7.61
CA SER A 69 -20.87 9.33 -6.46
C SER A 69 -19.97 10.56 -6.33
N LEU A 70 -20.16 11.35 -5.28
CA LEU A 70 -19.36 12.54 -4.98
C LEU A 70 -18.42 12.23 -3.82
N ARG A 71 -17.10 12.35 -4.04
CA ARG A 71 -16.08 12.20 -3.02
C ARG A 71 -15.28 13.49 -2.88
N VAL A 72 -14.99 13.86 -1.63
CA VAL A 72 -14.09 14.95 -1.30
C VAL A 72 -12.92 14.40 -0.51
N GLU A 73 -11.69 14.77 -0.90
CA GLU A 73 -10.47 14.27 -0.26
C GLU A 73 -9.39 15.35 -0.15
N LYS A 74 -8.59 15.26 0.92
CA LYS A 74 -7.41 16.08 1.15
C LYS A 74 -6.41 15.33 2.01
N ASP A 75 -5.11 15.52 1.73
CA ASP A 75 -4.04 14.93 2.52
C ASP A 75 -4.17 15.32 3.99
N GLY A 76 -4.02 14.34 4.88
CA GLY A 76 -4.19 14.52 6.32
C GLY A 76 -5.63 14.54 6.82
N TYR A 77 -6.62 14.28 5.95
CA TYR A 77 -8.03 14.20 6.31
C TYR A 77 -8.65 12.88 5.85
N ILE A 78 -9.64 12.42 6.61
CA ILE A 78 -10.45 11.26 6.25
C ILE A 78 -11.37 11.68 5.10
N SER A 79 -11.22 11.07 3.92
CA SER A 79 -12.06 11.37 2.77
C SER A 79 -13.50 10.91 3.00
N GLU A 80 -14.46 11.63 2.44
CA GLU A 80 -15.88 11.32 2.54
C GLU A 80 -16.48 11.13 1.16
N THR A 81 -17.31 10.09 1.00
CA THR A 81 -18.04 9.79 -0.24
C THR A 81 -19.53 9.76 0.05
N ARG A 82 -20.32 10.43 -0.80
CA ARG A 82 -21.79 10.44 -0.75
C ARG A 82 -22.39 10.15 -2.12
N SER A 83 -23.57 9.55 -2.14
CA SER A 83 -24.40 9.48 -3.34
C SER A 83 -25.28 10.73 -3.39
N VAL A 84 -25.16 11.50 -4.47
CA VAL A 84 -25.86 12.78 -4.68
C VAL A 84 -26.72 12.68 -5.93
N THR A 85 -28.00 13.07 -5.83
CA THR A 85 -28.87 13.20 -7.00
C THR A 85 -28.72 14.59 -7.59
N VAL A 86 -28.19 14.66 -8.81
CA VAL A 86 -27.99 15.93 -9.55
C VAL A 86 -29.17 16.17 -10.46
N PRO A 87 -29.99 17.21 -10.24
CA PRO A 87 -31.08 17.56 -11.11
C PRO A 87 -30.58 18.17 -12.43
N GLY A 88 -31.28 17.91 -13.53
CA GLY A 88 -30.97 18.55 -14.80
C GLY A 88 -31.20 20.05 -14.76
N TYR A 89 -30.29 20.82 -15.35
CA TYR A 89 -30.37 22.28 -15.49
C TYR A 89 -30.46 23.07 -14.17
N ALA A 90 -30.11 22.44 -13.04
CA ALA A 90 -30.13 23.06 -11.73
C ALA A 90 -28.85 22.74 -10.93
N ILE A 91 -28.64 23.44 -9.84
CA ILE A 91 -27.50 23.26 -8.93
C ILE A 91 -27.99 22.63 -7.62
N THR A 92 -27.34 21.57 -7.18
CA THR A 92 -27.46 20.99 -5.84
C THR A 92 -26.30 21.47 -4.98
N GLU A 93 -26.55 21.81 -3.71
CA GLU A 93 -25.52 22.18 -2.76
C GLU A 93 -25.16 21.01 -1.84
N GLU A 94 -23.86 20.78 -1.67
CA GLU A 94 -23.31 19.77 -0.77
C GLU A 94 -22.25 20.38 0.13
N VAL A 95 -22.28 20.03 1.42
CA VAL A 95 -21.32 20.50 2.40
C VAL A 95 -20.56 19.34 3.02
N PHE A 96 -19.24 19.33 2.85
CA PHE A 96 -18.34 18.33 3.40
C PHE A 96 -17.47 18.94 4.50
N ASN A 97 -17.44 18.31 5.68
CA ASN A 97 -16.56 18.71 6.78
C ASN A 97 -15.69 17.50 7.15
N LEU A 98 -14.55 17.38 6.45
CA LEU A 98 -13.65 16.24 6.62
C LEU A 98 -12.98 16.29 7.99
N ALA A 99 -12.99 15.17 8.69
CA ALA A 99 -12.25 15.01 9.94
C ALA A 99 -10.75 14.85 9.65
N PRO A 100 -9.86 15.48 10.44
CA PRO A 100 -8.43 15.25 10.31
C PRO A 100 -8.10 13.80 10.65
N VAL A 101 -7.12 13.22 9.95
CA VAL A 101 -6.54 11.94 10.34
C VAL A 101 -5.72 12.16 11.60
N THR A 102 -6.20 11.64 12.71
CA THR A 102 -5.51 11.69 14.02
C THR A 102 -4.56 10.51 14.22
N GLU A 103 -4.66 9.52 13.35
CA GLU A 103 -3.81 8.35 13.38
C GLU A 103 -2.38 8.68 13.00
N ARG A 104 -1.45 8.22 13.81
CA ARG A 104 -0.03 8.43 13.56
C ARG A 104 0.54 7.28 12.73
N LYS A 105 1.53 7.60 11.92
CA LYS A 105 2.32 6.63 11.18
C LYS A 105 3.22 5.87 12.17
N LEU A 106 3.32 4.54 11.98
CA LEU A 106 4.40 3.75 12.59
C LEU A 106 5.60 3.80 11.63
N VAL A 107 6.68 4.43 12.08
CA VAL A 107 7.90 4.61 11.28
C VAL A 107 8.71 3.31 11.27
N VAL A 108 9.18 2.92 10.10
CA VAL A 108 10.01 1.72 9.93
C VAL A 108 11.48 2.12 9.79
N LEU A 109 12.33 1.54 10.64
CA LEU A 109 13.77 1.55 10.50
C LEU A 109 14.22 0.20 9.94
N GLU A 110 14.71 0.20 8.72
CA GLU A 110 15.31 -0.97 8.08
C GLU A 110 16.82 -0.91 8.25
N ASP A 111 17.40 -1.92 8.87
CA ASP A 111 18.84 -2.01 9.14
C ASP A 111 19.45 -3.23 8.45
N PHE A 112 20.46 -2.99 7.62
CA PHE A 112 21.20 -4.02 6.91
C PHE A 112 22.51 -4.31 7.62
N ALA A 113 22.64 -5.52 8.14
CA ALA A 113 23.70 -5.94 9.05
C ALA A 113 24.34 -7.27 8.66
N ASN A 114 25.25 -7.76 9.49
CA ASN A 114 25.84 -9.09 9.41
C ASN A 114 26.53 -9.43 10.74
N VAL A 115 26.52 -10.69 11.16
CA VAL A 115 27.13 -11.13 12.42
C VAL A 115 28.67 -10.97 12.46
N SER A 116 29.32 -10.72 11.33
CA SER A 116 30.76 -10.45 11.26
C SER A 116 31.08 -8.97 10.99
N CYS A 117 30.08 -8.11 10.96
CA CYS A 117 30.24 -6.67 10.73
C CYS A 117 30.62 -5.96 12.03
N VAL A 118 31.90 -5.67 12.24
CA VAL A 118 32.38 -5.00 13.44
C VAL A 118 31.76 -3.62 13.67
N PRO A 119 31.61 -2.74 12.64
CA PRO A 119 30.93 -1.45 12.82
C PRO A 119 29.45 -1.58 13.18
N CYS A 120 28.79 -2.73 12.86
CA CYS A 120 27.40 -2.97 13.19
C CYS A 120 27.16 -3.01 14.71
N VAL A 121 28.14 -3.38 15.52
CA VAL A 121 28.03 -3.36 16.99
C VAL A 121 27.64 -1.98 17.51
N THR A 122 28.26 -0.93 16.97
CA THR A 122 27.94 0.46 17.37
C THR A 122 26.54 0.86 16.89
N SER A 123 26.18 0.58 15.64
CA SER A 123 24.86 0.90 15.14
C SER A 123 23.76 0.12 15.86
N ASN A 124 23.99 -1.17 16.19
CA ASN A 124 23.06 -1.98 16.96
C ASN A 124 22.76 -1.37 18.32
N ARG A 125 23.78 -0.91 19.05
CA ARG A 125 23.62 -0.24 20.36
C ARG A 125 22.84 1.07 20.24
N VAL A 126 23.11 1.86 19.20
CA VAL A 126 22.38 3.12 18.94
C VAL A 126 20.90 2.83 18.65
N ILE A 127 20.61 1.92 17.73
CA ILE A 127 19.24 1.57 17.35
C ILE A 127 18.47 1.02 18.55
N GLU A 128 19.06 0.10 19.33
CA GLU A 128 18.43 -0.47 20.52
C GLU A 128 18.18 0.58 21.61
N SER A 129 19.13 1.49 21.84
CA SER A 129 18.94 2.62 22.76
C SER A 129 17.80 3.54 22.34
N LEU A 130 17.63 3.79 21.05
CA LEU A 130 16.51 4.60 20.54
C LEU A 130 15.17 3.89 20.69
N LYS A 131 15.12 2.60 20.39
CA LYS A 131 13.93 1.76 20.50
C LYS A 131 13.45 1.61 21.95
N THR A 132 14.37 1.44 22.90
CA THR A 132 14.02 1.18 24.31
C THR A 132 13.93 2.44 25.17
N GLY A 133 14.62 3.52 24.79
CA GLY A 133 14.74 4.73 25.61
C GLY A 133 14.15 6.00 25.04
N THR A 134 13.86 6.05 23.71
CA THR A 134 13.38 7.28 23.07
C THR A 134 12.01 7.10 22.44
N TYR A 135 11.81 5.99 21.72
CA TYR A 135 10.58 5.68 21.02
C TYR A 135 9.88 4.49 21.66
N ASN A 136 8.56 4.42 21.51
CA ASN A 136 7.79 3.24 21.88
C ASN A 136 7.35 2.45 20.63
N ASP A 137 6.75 1.29 20.85
CA ASP A 137 6.35 0.35 19.81
C ASP A 137 5.28 0.92 18.84
N SER A 138 4.58 2.01 19.21
CA SER A 138 3.65 2.69 18.29
C SER A 138 4.33 3.78 17.44
N GLN A 139 5.61 4.04 17.65
CA GLN A 139 6.36 5.10 16.98
C GLN A 139 7.46 4.55 16.06
N LEU A 140 8.16 3.49 16.48
CA LEU A 140 9.30 2.95 15.74
C LEU A 140 9.27 1.43 15.68
N LEU A 141 9.23 0.88 14.48
CA LEU A 141 9.42 -0.53 14.16
C LEU A 141 10.81 -0.72 13.56
N VAL A 142 11.61 -1.60 14.14
CA VAL A 142 12.92 -1.97 13.59
C VAL A 142 12.78 -3.29 12.83
N ILE A 143 13.39 -3.38 11.64
CA ILE A 143 13.47 -4.59 10.81
C ILE A 143 14.93 -4.77 10.40
N LYS A 144 15.57 -5.83 10.86
CA LYS A 144 16.97 -6.11 10.58
C LYS A 144 17.15 -7.22 9.55
N TYR A 145 17.91 -6.91 8.50
CA TYR A 145 18.23 -7.83 7.39
C TYR A 145 19.71 -8.17 7.43
N HIS A 146 20.03 -9.45 7.59
CA HIS A 146 21.39 -9.92 7.53
C HIS A 146 21.81 -10.27 6.11
N LEU A 147 22.85 -9.62 5.58
CA LEU A 147 23.34 -9.82 4.22
C LEU A 147 24.57 -10.74 4.16
N ASN A 148 25.05 -11.05 2.96
CA ASN A 148 26.17 -11.96 2.72
C ASN A 148 27.56 -11.36 2.99
N PHE A 149 27.63 -10.09 3.36
CA PHE A 149 28.92 -9.42 3.60
C PHE A 149 28.92 -8.69 4.96
N PRO A 150 30.07 -8.61 5.62
CA PRO A 150 31.42 -9.02 5.18
C PRO A 150 31.65 -10.55 5.19
N SER A 151 30.73 -11.35 5.71
CA SER A 151 30.86 -12.80 5.75
C SER A 151 29.59 -13.50 5.24
N PRO A 152 29.67 -14.40 4.25
CA PRO A 152 28.52 -15.18 3.80
C PRO A 152 28.07 -16.26 4.79
N ASN A 153 28.84 -16.51 5.86
CA ASN A 153 28.55 -17.55 6.86
C ASN A 153 27.61 -17.09 7.98
N ASP A 154 27.00 -15.93 7.82
CA ASP A 154 25.96 -15.42 8.72
C ASP A 154 24.77 -16.39 8.77
N PRO A 155 24.38 -16.92 9.96
CA PRO A 155 23.34 -17.94 10.06
C PRO A 155 21.96 -17.43 9.65
N PHE A 156 21.67 -16.13 9.86
CA PHE A 156 20.42 -15.52 9.44
C PHE A 156 20.37 -15.36 7.92
N TYR A 157 21.48 -14.94 7.29
CA TYR A 157 21.61 -14.88 5.85
C TYR A 157 21.48 -16.27 5.22
N GLN A 158 22.17 -17.28 5.79
CA GLN A 158 22.14 -18.65 5.27
C GLN A 158 20.73 -19.23 5.23
N ALA A 159 19.87 -18.85 6.20
CA ALA A 159 18.48 -19.34 6.28
C ALA A 159 17.56 -18.76 5.18
N ASN A 160 17.87 -17.55 4.62
CA ASN A 160 16.96 -16.82 3.72
C ASN A 160 17.69 -16.10 2.58
N LYS A 161 18.72 -16.71 2.00
CA LYS A 161 19.60 -16.06 0.99
C LYS A 161 18.89 -15.32 -0.12
N SER A 162 17.91 -15.96 -0.75
CA SER A 162 17.20 -15.39 -1.90
C SER A 162 16.47 -14.10 -1.53
N GLN A 163 15.71 -14.15 -0.45
CA GLN A 163 14.87 -13.02 0.00
C GLN A 163 15.73 -11.87 0.53
N LEU A 164 16.77 -12.18 1.32
CA LEU A 164 17.66 -11.16 1.87
C LEU A 164 18.50 -10.48 0.78
N ASN A 165 18.98 -11.25 -0.22
CA ASN A 165 19.64 -10.68 -1.40
C ASN A 165 18.71 -9.76 -2.18
N ALA A 166 17.46 -10.18 -2.43
CA ALA A 166 16.49 -9.36 -3.12
C ALA A 166 16.21 -8.04 -2.37
N ARG A 167 16.10 -8.10 -1.02
CA ARG A 167 15.91 -6.89 -0.22
C ARG A 167 17.14 -5.98 -0.26
N GLY A 168 18.35 -6.53 -0.15
CA GLY A 168 19.60 -5.78 -0.30
C GLY A 168 19.76 -5.15 -1.68
N GLN A 169 19.39 -5.86 -2.75
CA GLN A 169 19.40 -5.35 -4.13
C GLN A 169 18.39 -4.23 -4.35
N LEU A 170 17.18 -4.32 -3.77
CA LEU A 170 16.17 -3.25 -3.84
C LEU A 170 16.73 -1.90 -3.39
N TYR A 171 17.59 -1.89 -2.36
CA TYR A 171 18.23 -0.69 -1.82
C TYR A 171 19.65 -0.45 -2.35
N ASN A 172 20.15 -1.31 -3.24
CA ASN A 172 21.54 -1.27 -3.72
C ASN A 172 22.54 -1.20 -2.55
N ILE A 173 22.40 -2.10 -1.57
CA ILE A 173 23.25 -2.13 -0.39
C ILE A 173 24.62 -2.68 -0.77
N LEU A 174 25.67 -1.87 -0.56
CA LEU A 174 27.04 -2.20 -0.88
C LEU A 174 27.93 -2.43 0.33
N SER A 175 27.45 -2.05 1.52
CA SER A 175 28.19 -2.22 2.80
C SER A 175 27.22 -2.31 3.97
N THR A 176 27.70 -2.90 5.07
CA THR A 176 27.04 -2.93 6.38
C THR A 176 27.88 -2.20 7.43
N PRO A 177 27.27 -1.51 8.43
CA PRO A 177 25.84 -1.27 8.56
C PRO A 177 25.31 -0.25 7.54
N THR A 178 24.09 -0.42 7.09
CA THR A 178 23.35 0.59 6.31
C THR A 178 21.93 0.64 6.82
N THR A 179 21.43 1.84 7.12
CA THR A 179 20.12 2.05 7.72
C THR A 179 19.27 2.94 6.84
N TYR A 180 17.97 2.65 6.74
CA TYR A 180 16.97 3.49 6.09
C TYR A 180 15.79 3.74 7.03
N ILE A 181 15.28 4.96 7.03
CA ILE A 181 14.04 5.34 7.72
C ILE A 181 12.95 5.49 6.66
N ASP A 182 11.86 4.73 6.83
CA ASP A 182 10.74 4.65 5.89
C ASP A 182 11.18 4.48 4.42
N GLY A 183 12.25 3.72 4.21
CA GLY A 183 12.75 3.34 2.91
C GLY A 183 13.44 4.45 2.11
N GLN A 184 13.39 5.71 2.54
CA GLN A 184 13.89 6.86 1.78
C GLN A 184 15.05 7.60 2.46
N LEU A 185 14.99 7.81 3.75
CA LEU A 185 15.97 8.62 4.47
C LEU A 185 17.11 7.72 4.97
N LYS A 186 18.34 8.00 4.56
CA LYS A 186 19.52 7.20 4.88
C LYS A 186 20.42 7.94 5.88
N PRO A 187 20.29 7.70 7.19
CA PRO A 187 21.18 8.27 8.19
C PRO A 187 22.53 7.54 8.20
N VAL A 188 23.53 8.14 8.85
CA VAL A 188 24.68 7.40 9.33
C VAL A 188 24.20 6.46 10.45
N SER A 189 24.39 5.15 10.29
CA SER A 189 23.78 4.11 11.15
C SER A 189 24.17 4.20 12.62
N SER A 190 25.31 4.86 12.93
CA SER A 190 25.80 5.11 14.30
C SER A 190 25.48 6.51 14.84
N ASP A 191 24.81 7.37 14.05
CA ASP A 191 24.45 8.74 14.50
C ASP A 191 23.00 8.77 15.02
N SER A 192 22.87 8.69 16.35
CA SER A 192 21.57 8.71 17.03
C SER A 192 20.80 10.00 16.79
N ASN A 193 21.47 11.15 16.59
CA ASN A 193 20.79 12.42 16.38
C ASN A 193 20.20 12.49 14.97
N GLN A 194 20.93 12.03 13.97
CA GLN A 194 20.43 11.98 12.59
C GLN A 194 19.27 10.97 12.47
N ILE A 195 19.38 9.80 13.12
CA ILE A 195 18.28 8.82 13.15
C ILE A 195 17.04 9.46 13.80
N LYS A 196 17.18 10.11 14.97
CA LYS A 196 16.06 10.81 15.64
C LYS A 196 15.45 11.89 14.77
N GLN A 197 16.28 12.69 14.12
CA GLN A 197 15.80 13.73 13.20
C GLN A 197 14.88 13.14 12.11
N TYR A 198 15.32 12.06 11.46
CA TYR A 198 14.59 11.43 10.38
C TYR A 198 13.34 10.69 10.87
N VAL A 199 13.40 9.98 11.99
CA VAL A 199 12.23 9.34 12.61
C VAL A 199 11.16 10.40 12.95
N ASN A 200 11.55 11.49 13.61
CA ASN A 200 10.62 12.57 13.97
C ASN A 200 10.01 13.25 12.74
N GLN A 201 10.79 13.41 11.67
CA GLN A 201 10.29 13.92 10.39
C GLN A 201 9.19 13.00 9.80
N GLN A 202 9.36 11.68 9.90
CA GLN A 202 8.36 10.74 9.40
C GLN A 202 7.15 10.63 10.34
N LEU A 203 7.34 10.69 11.66
CA LEU A 203 6.25 10.71 12.64
C LEU A 203 5.33 11.93 12.51
N ALA A 204 5.82 13.03 11.93
CA ALA A 204 5.02 14.23 11.67
C ALA A 204 4.07 14.08 10.48
N LYS A 205 4.27 13.07 9.63
CA LYS A 205 3.38 12.80 8.49
C LYS A 205 2.08 12.14 8.95
N PRO A 206 0.92 12.50 8.39
CA PRO A 206 -0.32 11.80 8.67
C PRO A 206 -0.27 10.35 8.14
N ALA A 207 -0.94 9.44 8.82
CA ALA A 207 -1.11 8.08 8.32
C ALA A 207 -2.15 8.07 7.19
N LEU A 208 -1.79 7.54 6.02
CA LEU A 208 -2.73 7.34 4.91
C LEU A 208 -3.53 6.04 5.05
N PHE A 209 -3.01 5.11 5.83
CA PHE A 209 -3.58 3.79 6.08
C PHE A 209 -3.59 3.48 7.57
N ARG A 210 -4.64 2.78 8.03
CA ARG A 210 -4.65 2.08 9.30
C ARG A 210 -4.39 0.61 9.02
N MET A 211 -3.43 0.04 9.70
CA MET A 211 -3.08 -1.38 9.55
C MET A 211 -3.20 -2.09 10.89
N ASN A 212 -3.61 -3.35 10.84
CA ASN A 212 -3.61 -4.25 11.98
C ASN A 212 -3.10 -5.61 11.52
N VAL A 213 -2.25 -6.23 12.34
CA VAL A 213 -1.70 -7.57 12.10
C VAL A 213 -2.03 -8.44 13.30
N SER A 214 -2.53 -9.63 13.03
CA SER A 214 -2.67 -10.69 14.04
C SER A 214 -1.99 -11.95 13.52
N ASP A 215 -1.48 -12.79 14.42
CA ASP A 215 -0.92 -14.08 14.08
C ASP A 215 -1.33 -15.17 15.07
N SER A 216 -1.13 -16.39 14.65
CA SER A 216 -1.27 -17.59 15.48
C SER A 216 -0.36 -18.68 14.95
N VAL A 217 0.06 -19.58 15.83
CA VAL A 217 0.88 -20.73 15.46
C VAL A 217 0.11 -22.02 15.72
N SER A 218 0.01 -22.87 14.70
CA SER A 218 -0.61 -24.19 14.82
C SER A 218 0.10 -25.19 13.93
N MET A 219 0.37 -26.39 14.47
CA MET A 219 0.98 -27.50 13.73
C MET A 219 2.26 -27.14 12.96
N GLY A 220 3.12 -26.28 13.53
CA GLY A 220 4.35 -25.84 12.87
C GLY A 220 4.16 -24.85 11.72
N VAL A 221 2.97 -24.23 11.63
CA VAL A 221 2.63 -23.18 10.66
C VAL A 221 2.28 -21.91 11.40
N ILE A 222 2.81 -20.79 10.96
CA ILE A 222 2.43 -19.46 11.38
C ILE A 222 1.38 -18.95 10.41
N TYR A 223 0.21 -18.64 10.91
CA TYR A 223 -0.88 -17.97 10.20
C TYR A 223 -0.85 -16.50 10.55
N SER A 224 -1.05 -15.64 9.58
CA SER A 224 -1.16 -14.19 9.82
C SER A 224 -2.33 -13.61 9.06
N LYS A 225 -3.02 -12.66 9.69
CA LYS A 225 -4.06 -11.86 9.06
C LYS A 225 -3.65 -10.39 9.12
N VAL A 226 -3.69 -9.73 7.96
CA VAL A 226 -3.40 -8.30 7.81
C VAL A 226 -4.66 -7.60 7.35
N ASN A 227 -5.14 -6.64 8.16
CA ASN A 227 -6.25 -5.76 7.82
C ASN A 227 -5.71 -4.37 7.49
N ILE A 228 -6.19 -3.78 6.39
CA ILE A 228 -5.80 -2.43 5.93
C ILE A 228 -7.06 -1.62 5.72
N ASN A 229 -7.16 -0.46 6.37
CA ASN A 229 -8.19 0.55 6.11
C ASN A 229 -7.54 1.74 5.41
N VAL A 230 -8.05 2.11 4.26
CA VAL A 230 -7.60 3.29 3.50
C VAL A 230 -8.23 4.54 4.13
N LEU A 231 -7.45 5.34 4.84
CA LEU A 231 -7.92 6.58 5.49
C LEU A 231 -7.97 7.73 4.50
N SER A 232 -6.90 7.87 3.70
CA SER A 232 -6.79 8.85 2.63
C SER A 232 -6.05 8.23 1.45
N MET A 233 -6.36 8.65 0.23
CA MET A 233 -5.68 8.13 -0.95
C MET A 233 -4.28 8.74 -1.07
N PRO A 234 -3.25 7.92 -1.30
CA PRO A 234 -1.92 8.43 -1.61
C PRO A 234 -1.92 9.12 -2.99
N GLN A 235 -1.09 10.15 -3.14
CA GLN A 235 -0.94 10.90 -4.40
C GLN A 235 0.03 10.21 -5.38
N VAL A 236 -0.14 8.89 -5.54
CA VAL A 236 0.66 8.03 -6.41
C VAL A 236 -0.24 6.98 -7.08
N ASP A 237 0.26 6.33 -8.12
CA ASP A 237 -0.42 5.15 -8.66
C ASP A 237 -0.43 4.04 -7.58
N THR A 238 -1.63 3.63 -7.16
CA THR A 238 -1.79 2.60 -6.13
C THR A 238 -1.30 1.22 -6.56
N ASN A 239 -1.12 0.98 -7.88
CA ASN A 239 -0.47 -0.22 -8.41
C ASN A 239 1.05 -0.24 -8.13
N ASP A 240 1.62 0.86 -7.67
CA ASP A 240 3.01 0.96 -7.25
C ASP A 240 3.19 0.71 -5.75
N ILE A 241 2.10 0.52 -5.00
CA ILE A 241 2.13 0.19 -3.58
C ILE A 241 2.14 -1.33 -3.41
N VAL A 242 3.07 -1.80 -2.62
CA VAL A 242 3.29 -3.22 -2.35
C VAL A 242 3.15 -3.48 -0.85
N LEU A 243 2.40 -4.51 -0.50
CA LEU A 243 2.31 -5.04 0.86
C LEU A 243 3.41 -6.08 1.06
N HIS A 244 4.27 -5.85 2.04
CA HIS A 244 5.25 -6.79 2.54
C HIS A 244 4.80 -7.34 3.90
N VAL A 245 4.97 -8.64 4.11
CA VAL A 245 4.65 -9.31 5.37
C VAL A 245 5.77 -10.27 5.73
N TYR A 246 6.37 -10.08 6.92
CA TYR A 246 7.54 -10.84 7.36
C TYR A 246 7.36 -11.38 8.78
N ALA A 247 8.00 -12.52 9.06
CA ALA A 247 8.22 -13.00 10.41
C ALA A 247 9.53 -12.42 10.95
N LEU A 248 9.48 -11.75 12.09
CA LEU A 248 10.63 -11.25 12.82
C LEU A 248 10.80 -12.01 14.13
N GLN A 249 12.04 -12.23 14.53
CA GLN A 249 12.36 -12.64 15.88
C GLN A 249 12.89 -11.44 16.67
N SER A 250 12.16 -11.04 17.70
CA SER A 250 12.47 -9.85 18.49
C SER A 250 13.82 -9.95 19.20
N GLU A 251 14.24 -11.19 19.53
CA GLU A 251 15.53 -11.48 20.14
C GLU A 251 15.99 -12.89 19.75
N THR A 252 17.26 -13.02 19.39
CA THR A 252 17.94 -14.30 19.19
C THR A 252 19.26 -14.30 19.94
N THR A 253 19.47 -15.30 20.80
CA THR A 253 20.69 -15.44 21.62
C THR A 253 21.48 -16.67 21.18
N PHE A 254 22.78 -16.50 20.99
CA PHE A 254 23.74 -17.57 20.73
C PHE A 254 24.60 -17.83 21.94
N ALA A 255 24.95 -19.08 22.21
CA ALA A 255 25.89 -19.45 23.31
C ALA A 255 27.31 -18.90 23.09
N ASN A 256 27.72 -18.80 21.81
CA ASN A 256 28.98 -18.20 21.38
C ASN A 256 28.73 -17.25 20.21
N PRO A 257 29.54 -16.22 19.99
CA PRO A 257 29.39 -15.33 18.86
C PRO A 257 29.36 -16.10 17.54
N PRO A 258 28.30 -15.93 16.73
CA PRO A 258 28.18 -16.62 15.44
C PRO A 258 29.04 -16.01 14.33
N GLY A 259 29.70 -14.88 14.61
CA GLY A 259 30.56 -14.16 13.68
C GLY A 259 31.62 -13.31 14.34
N ALA A 260 32.41 -12.62 13.53
CA ALA A 260 33.60 -11.91 13.95
C ALA A 260 33.34 -10.60 14.74
N ASN A 261 32.07 -10.12 14.78
CA ASN A 261 31.73 -8.90 15.51
C ASN A 261 31.64 -9.09 17.04
N GLY A 262 31.64 -10.36 17.52
CA GLY A 262 31.64 -10.70 18.94
C GLY A 262 30.28 -10.60 19.64
N GLU A 263 29.20 -10.21 18.95
CA GLU A 263 27.84 -10.16 19.49
C GLU A 263 27.24 -11.56 19.62
N THR A 264 26.49 -11.80 20.68
CA THR A 264 25.74 -13.04 20.92
C THR A 264 24.25 -12.84 20.97
N VAL A 265 23.78 -11.59 21.04
CA VAL A 265 22.35 -11.24 21.07
C VAL A 265 22.03 -10.33 19.88
N PHE A 266 21.01 -10.70 19.14
CA PHE A 266 20.55 -10.00 17.94
C PHE A 266 19.06 -9.72 18.06
N HIS A 267 18.64 -8.48 17.73
CA HIS A 267 17.27 -8.03 17.88
C HIS A 267 16.60 -7.77 16.53
N ASP A 268 15.27 -8.00 16.47
CA ASP A 268 14.37 -7.67 15.35
C ASP A 268 14.82 -8.24 13.98
N VAL A 269 15.36 -9.46 14.00
CA VAL A 269 15.92 -10.10 12.81
C VAL A 269 14.82 -10.76 11.99
N VAL A 270 14.79 -10.52 10.67
CA VAL A 270 13.90 -11.21 9.73
C VAL A 270 14.21 -12.69 9.69
N ARG A 271 13.17 -13.51 9.89
CA ARG A 271 13.26 -14.97 9.87
C ARG A 271 12.53 -15.59 8.67
N GLY A 272 11.49 -14.95 8.15
CA GLY A 272 10.71 -15.45 7.04
C GLY A 272 9.90 -14.40 6.32
N PHE A 273 9.46 -14.73 5.12
CA PHE A 273 8.75 -13.83 4.21
C PHE A 273 7.44 -14.48 3.77
N PHE A 274 6.30 -13.96 4.22
CA PHE A 274 4.98 -14.46 3.83
C PHE A 274 4.63 -14.07 2.39
N THR A 275 5.10 -12.92 1.93
CA THR A 275 4.80 -12.35 0.61
C THR A 275 5.92 -12.57 -0.41
N GLY A 276 6.90 -13.43 -0.09
CA GLY A 276 8.07 -13.63 -0.94
C GLY A 276 8.94 -12.38 -1.09
N THR A 277 9.74 -12.32 -2.16
CA THR A 277 10.71 -11.23 -2.39
C THR A 277 10.06 -9.96 -2.90
N GLY A 278 9.00 -10.08 -3.72
CA GLY A 278 8.35 -8.95 -4.40
C GLY A 278 7.19 -8.34 -3.62
N GLY A 279 6.72 -8.98 -2.56
CA GLY A 279 5.49 -8.59 -1.89
C GLY A 279 4.25 -8.86 -2.75
N ILE A 280 3.10 -8.30 -2.37
CA ILE A 280 1.86 -8.35 -3.14
C ILE A 280 1.31 -6.95 -3.36
N ILE A 281 0.64 -6.72 -4.50
CA ILE A 281 0.00 -5.43 -4.82
C ILE A 281 -1.43 -5.47 -4.28
N PRO A 282 -1.77 -4.70 -3.22
CA PRO A 282 -3.14 -4.59 -2.74
C PRO A 282 -3.97 -3.77 -3.73
N VAL A 283 -5.21 -4.19 -3.98
CA VAL A 283 -6.11 -3.47 -4.89
C VAL A 283 -6.76 -2.30 -4.15
N ILE A 284 -6.05 -1.17 -4.07
CA ILE A 284 -6.51 0.06 -3.41
C ILE A 284 -7.25 0.92 -4.44
N LYS A 285 -8.55 1.18 -4.21
CA LYS A 285 -9.42 1.89 -5.14
C LYS A 285 -9.93 3.22 -4.62
N GLN A 286 -10.18 3.31 -3.31
CA GLN A 286 -10.82 4.48 -2.72
C GLN A 286 -10.56 4.58 -1.22
N SER A 287 -10.70 5.77 -0.70
CA SER A 287 -10.76 6.01 0.74
C SER A 287 -11.96 5.32 1.39
N GLY A 288 -11.81 4.89 2.63
CA GLY A 288 -12.80 4.09 3.36
C GLY A 288 -12.80 2.60 3.00
N GLN A 289 -12.03 2.20 1.98
CA GLN A 289 -11.91 0.79 1.61
C GLN A 289 -11.21 -0.01 2.71
N GLN A 290 -11.74 -1.22 2.95
CA GLN A 290 -11.14 -2.20 3.84
C GLN A 290 -10.63 -3.39 3.03
N LEU A 291 -9.41 -3.81 3.31
CA LEU A 291 -8.76 -4.95 2.68
C LEU A 291 -8.30 -5.92 3.77
N THR A 292 -8.43 -7.21 3.50
CA THR A 292 -7.98 -8.27 4.41
C THR A 292 -7.19 -9.30 3.62
N PHE A 293 -6.05 -9.70 4.18
CA PHE A 293 -5.16 -10.70 3.60
C PHE A 293 -4.82 -11.75 4.64
N ASP A 294 -4.91 -13.01 4.25
CA ASP A 294 -4.52 -14.14 5.07
C ASP A 294 -3.25 -14.79 4.48
N PHE A 295 -2.30 -15.09 5.36
CA PHE A 295 -1.01 -15.66 5.00
C PHE A 295 -0.68 -16.85 5.88
N ALA A 296 0.19 -17.74 5.39
CA ALA A 296 0.75 -18.84 6.15
C ALA A 296 2.17 -19.16 5.70
N ILE A 297 3.07 -19.43 6.64
CA ILE A 297 4.41 -19.97 6.37
C ILE A 297 4.74 -21.05 7.40
N ALA A 298 5.55 -22.02 6.99
CA ALA A 298 6.08 -22.99 7.93
C ALA A 298 7.07 -22.34 8.91
N VAL A 299 7.03 -22.78 10.17
CA VAL A 299 8.04 -22.42 11.17
C VAL A 299 9.40 -22.94 10.74
N GLY A 300 10.38 -22.05 10.65
CA GLY A 300 11.75 -22.41 10.32
C GLY A 300 12.49 -23.06 11.49
N SER A 301 13.55 -23.82 11.18
CA SER A 301 14.40 -24.41 12.20
C SER A 301 15.07 -23.35 13.07
N GLY A 302 15.08 -23.56 14.38
CA GLY A 302 15.73 -22.68 15.35
C GLY A 302 14.99 -21.36 15.58
N TRP A 303 13.71 -21.26 15.21
CA TRP A 303 12.87 -20.09 15.57
C TRP A 303 12.35 -20.24 16.99
N ASP A 304 12.47 -19.18 17.77
CA ASP A 304 11.84 -19.07 19.10
C ASP A 304 10.46 -18.42 18.92
N LEU A 305 9.41 -19.23 19.05
CA LEU A 305 8.02 -18.79 18.84
C LEU A 305 7.56 -17.77 19.89
N ALA A 306 8.14 -17.81 21.11
CA ALA A 306 7.82 -16.82 22.16
C ALA A 306 8.40 -15.43 21.86
N LYS A 307 9.39 -15.35 20.96
CA LYS A 307 10.05 -14.12 20.53
C LYS A 307 9.65 -13.72 19.10
N LEU A 308 8.71 -14.45 18.50
CA LEU A 308 8.26 -14.20 17.12
C LEU A 308 7.18 -13.13 17.11
N LYS A 309 7.24 -12.25 16.11
CA LYS A 309 6.15 -11.34 15.72
C LYS A 309 6.03 -11.28 14.21
N VAL A 310 4.84 -11.03 13.71
CA VAL A 310 4.62 -10.77 12.28
C VAL A 310 4.52 -9.27 12.07
N VAL A 311 5.25 -8.76 11.08
CA VAL A 311 5.20 -7.36 10.68
C VAL A 311 4.68 -7.23 9.27
N ALA A 312 3.91 -6.18 9.01
CA ALA A 312 3.42 -5.83 7.68
C ALA A 312 3.64 -4.35 7.41
N PHE A 313 3.98 -4.00 6.17
CA PHE A 313 4.10 -2.61 5.76
C PHE A 313 3.76 -2.41 4.29
N LEU A 314 3.23 -1.23 3.98
CA LEU A 314 2.93 -0.77 2.63
C LEU A 314 4.07 0.10 2.12
N GLN A 315 4.67 -0.29 1.00
CA GLN A 315 5.85 0.36 0.42
C GLN A 315 5.65 0.67 -1.06
N HIS A 316 6.09 1.83 -1.52
CA HIS A 316 6.16 2.14 -2.95
C HIS A 316 7.31 1.38 -3.61
N LYS A 317 7.03 0.60 -4.64
CA LYS A 317 8.01 -0.29 -5.29
C LYS A 317 9.23 0.43 -5.89
N THR A 318 9.07 1.69 -6.33
CA THR A 318 10.15 2.47 -6.97
C THR A 318 10.81 3.44 -6.00
N THR A 319 10.03 4.32 -5.34
CA THR A 319 10.58 5.35 -4.43
C THR A 319 11.01 4.78 -3.09
N LYS A 320 10.57 3.56 -2.76
CA LYS A 320 10.78 2.83 -1.50
C LYS A 320 10.06 3.45 -0.29
N GLU A 321 9.33 4.54 -0.45
CA GLU A 321 8.58 5.17 0.63
C GLU A 321 7.67 4.15 1.32
N ILE A 322 7.79 4.03 2.64
CA ILE A 322 6.88 3.23 3.45
C ILE A 322 5.78 4.15 3.96
N TYR A 323 4.54 3.84 3.62
CA TYR A 323 3.38 4.65 3.95
C TYR A 323 2.82 4.34 5.33
N GLN A 324 2.85 3.10 5.75
CA GLN A 324 2.38 2.63 7.06
C GLN A 324 2.90 1.23 7.33
N ALA A 325 3.03 0.91 8.61
CA ALA A 325 3.36 -0.42 9.10
C ALA A 325 2.48 -0.82 10.28
N ALA A 326 2.46 -2.11 10.56
CA ALA A 326 1.88 -2.69 11.77
C ALA A 326 2.59 -4.00 12.11
N PHE A 327 2.44 -4.47 13.33
CA PHE A 327 2.93 -5.78 13.77
C PHE A 327 1.93 -6.44 14.71
N SER A 328 2.06 -7.77 14.84
CA SER A 328 1.25 -8.53 15.79
C SER A 328 1.75 -8.32 17.22
N VAL A 329 0.82 -8.18 18.15
CA VAL A 329 1.09 -8.13 19.59
C VAL A 329 0.69 -9.50 20.14
N ASN A 330 1.65 -10.24 20.66
CA ASN A 330 1.45 -11.55 21.32
C ASN A 330 1.06 -11.38 22.77
#